data_295e51582ede070758b9a9995ed54b64
#
_entry.id   295e51582ede070758b9a9995ed54b64
#
_cell.length_a   1.000
_cell.length_b   1.000
_cell.length_c   1.000
_cell.angle_alpha   90.00
_cell.angle_beta   90.00
_cell.angle_gamma   90.00
#
_symmetry.space_group_name_H-M   'P 1'
#
loop_
_entity.id
_entity.type
_entity.pdbx_description
1 polymer ?
#
loop_
_entity_poly.entity_id
_entity_poly.type
_entity_poly.pdbx_seq_one_letter_code
_entity_poly.pdbx_strand_id
1 'polypeptide(L)'
;MNRIIKGGLVALMLILAASCSQYKYETVPNDPTNTRIYTLDNGLKVYMSVTKDEPRIDAHIAVKVGGKNDPHETTGLAHYFEHLMFKGTESFGTQNYELEKPLMDAIEAQFEIYRKTTDEAERTAIYKVIDSLSYEASKYAIPNEYDKLMAAIGADGTNAYTGYDMTVYTENIPSNQIENWAKIQADRF
;
A
#
# COMPACT_ATOMS: atom_id res chain seq x y z
N MET A 1 15.29 -34.05 -44.61
CA MET A 1 15.25 -32.65 -44.11
C MET A 1 13.87 -32.13 -43.68
N ASN A 2 12.78 -32.57 -44.33
CA ASN A 2 11.41 -32.03 -44.02
C ASN A 2 10.73 -32.57 -42.75
N ARG A 3 11.21 -33.64 -42.10
CA ARG A 3 10.60 -34.19 -40.89
C ARG A 3 11.04 -33.49 -39.61
N ILE A 4 12.28 -33.00 -39.57
CA ILE A 4 12.85 -32.29 -38.40
C ILE A 4 12.28 -30.89 -38.29
N ILE A 5 12.02 -30.22 -39.42
CA ILE A 5 11.44 -28.86 -39.44
C ILE A 5 9.99 -28.88 -38.94
N LYS A 6 9.20 -29.92 -39.26
CA LYS A 6 7.82 -30.04 -38.79
C LYS A 6 7.72 -30.33 -37.29
N GLY A 7 8.67 -31.11 -36.73
CA GLY A 7 8.72 -31.34 -35.28
C GLY A 7 9.10 -30.13 -34.47
N GLY A 8 10.02 -29.28 -34.97
CA GLY A 8 10.42 -28.05 -34.31
C GLY A 8 9.30 -26.98 -34.28
N LEU A 9 8.49 -26.88 -35.35
CA LEU A 9 7.39 -25.91 -35.42
C LEU A 9 6.22 -26.29 -34.48
N VAL A 10 5.94 -27.57 -34.33
CA VAL A 10 4.90 -28.05 -33.38
C VAL A 10 5.33 -27.88 -31.93
N ALA A 11 6.62 -28.14 -31.62
CA ALA A 11 7.16 -27.90 -30.28
C ALA A 11 7.18 -26.41 -29.92
N LEU A 12 7.50 -25.52 -30.85
CA LEU A 12 7.47 -24.07 -30.68
C LEU A 12 6.05 -23.54 -30.46
N MET A 13 5.06 -24.07 -31.18
CA MET A 13 3.64 -23.72 -30.95
C MET A 13 3.11 -24.21 -29.61
N LEU A 14 3.57 -25.37 -29.10
CA LEU A 14 3.18 -25.86 -27.79
C LEU A 14 3.80 -25.03 -26.64
N ILE A 15 4.99 -24.48 -26.82
CA ILE A 15 5.64 -23.61 -25.84
C ILE A 15 4.93 -22.23 -25.80
N LEU A 16 4.47 -21.73 -26.94
CA LEU A 16 3.69 -20.47 -27.00
C LEU A 16 2.29 -20.60 -26.39
N ALA A 17 1.69 -21.79 -26.41
CA ALA A 17 0.39 -22.05 -25.79
C ALA A 17 0.46 -22.15 -24.24
N ALA A 18 1.63 -22.46 -23.67
CA ALA A 18 1.83 -22.56 -22.23
C ALA A 18 2.05 -21.20 -21.53
N SER A 19 2.16 -20.10 -22.29
CA SER A 19 2.49 -18.76 -21.75
C SER A 19 1.28 -17.89 -21.39
N CYS A 20 0.06 -18.37 -21.53
CA CYS A 20 -1.14 -17.68 -21.03
C CYS A 20 -1.60 -18.33 -19.72
N SER A 21 -0.94 -18.02 -18.61
CA SER A 21 -1.55 -18.26 -17.30
C SER A 21 -2.66 -17.21 -17.12
N GLN A 22 -3.81 -17.49 -17.67
CA GLN A 22 -4.99 -16.67 -17.42
C GLN A 22 -5.39 -16.90 -15.96
N TYR A 23 -5.26 -15.87 -15.12
CA TYR A 23 -5.73 -15.94 -13.74
C TYR A 23 -7.18 -16.40 -13.72
N LYS A 24 -7.47 -17.45 -12.97
CA LYS A 24 -8.84 -17.92 -12.78
C LYS A 24 -9.60 -16.92 -11.93
N TYR A 25 -10.86 -16.69 -12.26
CA TYR A 25 -11.74 -15.82 -11.48
C TYR A 25 -13.07 -16.50 -11.22
N GLU A 26 -13.70 -16.07 -10.14
CA GLU A 26 -15.06 -16.43 -9.77
C GLU A 26 -16.02 -15.31 -10.18
N THR A 27 -17.30 -15.64 -10.36
CA THR A 27 -18.37 -14.67 -10.61
C THR A 27 -19.52 -14.94 -9.66
N VAL A 28 -20.30 -13.90 -9.37
CA VAL A 28 -21.52 -14.02 -8.56
C VAL A 28 -22.72 -14.16 -9.51
N PRO A 29 -23.55 -15.19 -9.37
CA PRO A 29 -24.76 -15.34 -10.17
C PRO A 29 -25.70 -14.13 -10.02
N ASN A 30 -26.22 -13.62 -11.15
CA ASN A 30 -27.11 -12.47 -11.19
C ASN A 30 -26.52 -11.15 -10.68
N ASP A 31 -25.20 -11.03 -10.62
CA ASP A 31 -24.55 -9.76 -10.34
C ASP A 31 -24.69 -8.81 -11.55
N PRO A 32 -25.37 -7.67 -11.39
CA PRO A 32 -25.60 -6.72 -12.49
C PRO A 32 -24.31 -6.03 -12.96
N THR A 33 -23.26 -6.01 -12.13
CA THR A 33 -21.98 -5.40 -12.46
C THR A 33 -21.00 -6.37 -13.14
N ASN A 34 -21.37 -7.65 -13.24
CA ASN A 34 -20.54 -8.71 -13.81
C ASN A 34 -19.13 -8.76 -13.18
N THR A 35 -19.04 -8.60 -11.87
CA THR A 35 -17.79 -8.56 -11.13
C THR A 35 -17.02 -9.86 -11.28
N ARG A 36 -15.75 -9.75 -11.61
CA ARG A 36 -14.78 -10.85 -11.58
C ARG A 36 -13.99 -10.79 -10.29
N ILE A 37 -13.92 -11.91 -9.58
CA ILE A 37 -13.23 -12.03 -8.30
C ILE A 37 -11.99 -12.92 -8.50
N TYR A 38 -10.82 -12.34 -8.36
CA TYR A 38 -9.55 -13.04 -8.42
C TYR A 38 -9.02 -13.24 -7.01
N THR A 39 -8.41 -14.40 -6.76
CA THR A 39 -7.66 -14.64 -5.52
C THR A 39 -6.20 -14.85 -5.90
N LEU A 40 -5.33 -14.00 -5.38
CA LEU A 40 -3.89 -14.09 -5.60
C LEU A 40 -3.25 -15.10 -4.64
N ASP A 41 -2.03 -15.53 -4.94
CA ASP A 41 -1.33 -16.57 -4.15
C ASP A 41 -1.09 -16.15 -2.69
N ASN A 42 -0.97 -14.85 -2.41
CA ASN A 42 -0.86 -14.29 -1.06
C ASN A 42 -2.21 -14.15 -0.32
N GLY A 43 -3.32 -14.57 -0.95
CA GLY A 43 -4.66 -14.49 -0.39
C GLY A 43 -5.40 -13.17 -0.65
N LEU A 44 -4.78 -12.19 -1.31
CA LEU A 44 -5.44 -10.94 -1.70
C LEU A 44 -6.57 -11.24 -2.68
N LYS A 45 -7.75 -10.70 -2.41
CA LYS A 45 -8.89 -10.75 -3.33
C LYS A 45 -9.01 -9.46 -4.13
N VAL A 46 -9.07 -9.59 -5.45
CA VAL A 46 -9.25 -8.47 -6.37
C VAL A 46 -10.62 -8.57 -7.02
N TYR A 47 -11.46 -7.59 -6.80
CA TYR A 47 -12.80 -7.46 -7.38
C TYR A 47 -12.72 -6.47 -8.55
N MET A 48 -13.14 -6.91 -9.73
CA MET A 48 -13.07 -6.10 -10.94
C MET A 48 -14.42 -6.06 -11.64
N SER A 49 -15.01 -4.88 -11.73
CA SER A 49 -16.17 -4.58 -12.57
C SER A 49 -15.75 -3.62 -13.69
N VAL A 50 -16.26 -3.81 -14.88
CA VAL A 50 -15.90 -2.99 -16.04
C VAL A 50 -17.10 -2.13 -16.48
N THR A 51 -16.94 -0.84 -16.32
CA THR A 51 -17.84 0.18 -16.88
C THR A 51 -17.09 0.92 -17.99
N LYS A 52 -17.70 1.07 -19.16
CA LYS A 52 -17.04 1.64 -20.36
C LYS A 52 -17.38 3.12 -20.59
N ASP A 53 -18.15 3.71 -19.70
CA ASP A 53 -18.71 5.04 -19.90
C ASP A 53 -17.68 6.15 -19.62
N GLU A 54 -16.66 5.86 -18.80
CA GLU A 54 -15.61 6.82 -18.46
C GLU A 54 -14.21 6.17 -18.53
N PRO A 55 -13.16 6.93 -18.90
CA PRO A 55 -11.79 6.43 -18.97
C PRO A 55 -11.08 6.48 -17.59
N ARG A 56 -11.80 6.23 -16.52
CA ARG A 56 -11.30 6.28 -15.15
C ARG A 56 -11.63 5.00 -14.39
N ILE A 57 -10.93 4.78 -13.30
CA ILE A 57 -11.11 3.64 -12.40
C ILE A 57 -11.34 4.18 -11.00
N ASP A 58 -12.44 3.80 -10.37
CA ASP A 58 -12.61 3.93 -8.92
C ASP A 58 -11.91 2.74 -8.26
N ALA A 59 -10.80 3.02 -7.59
CA ALA A 59 -9.96 2.03 -6.95
C ALA A 59 -10.16 2.10 -5.43
N HIS A 60 -10.41 0.94 -4.82
CA HIS A 60 -10.62 0.82 -3.38
C HIS A 60 -9.74 -0.29 -2.83
N ILE A 61 -8.99 -0.01 -1.76
CA ILE A 61 -8.28 -1.04 -1.00
C ILE A 61 -8.94 -1.15 0.37
N ALA A 62 -9.57 -2.28 0.63
CA ALA A 62 -10.25 -2.56 1.89
C ALA A 62 -9.40 -3.50 2.76
N VAL A 63 -8.99 -2.99 3.92
CA VAL A 63 -8.29 -3.76 4.95
C VAL A 63 -9.30 -4.18 6.00
N LYS A 64 -9.37 -5.48 6.31
CA LYS A 64 -10.32 -6.05 7.28
C LYS A 64 -9.87 -5.80 8.73
N VAL A 65 -9.55 -4.55 9.03
CA VAL A 65 -9.19 -4.05 10.36
C VAL A 65 -9.90 -2.72 10.56
N GLY A 66 -10.59 -2.55 11.68
CA GLY A 66 -11.30 -1.34 12.05
C GLY A 66 -11.36 -1.17 13.56
N GLY A 67 -12.14 -0.23 14.05
CA GLY A 67 -12.20 0.13 15.47
C GLY A 67 -12.50 -1.03 16.43
N LYS A 68 -13.18 -2.09 15.97
CA LYS A 68 -13.40 -3.31 16.79
C LYS A 68 -12.13 -4.09 17.10
N ASN A 69 -11.07 -3.88 16.35
CA ASN A 69 -9.80 -4.57 16.51
C ASN A 69 -8.82 -3.79 17.41
N ASP A 70 -9.20 -2.56 17.81
CA ASP A 70 -8.37 -1.74 18.68
C ASP A 70 -8.20 -2.41 20.06
N PRO A 71 -6.98 -2.39 20.64
CA PRO A 71 -6.79 -2.77 22.03
C PRO A 71 -7.57 -1.83 22.97
N HIS A 72 -8.06 -2.34 24.08
CA HIS A 72 -8.85 -1.56 25.05
C HIS A 72 -8.11 -0.32 25.56
N GLU A 73 -6.79 -0.43 25.70
CA GLU A 73 -5.94 0.63 26.22
C GLU A 73 -5.54 1.66 25.16
N THR A 74 -5.75 1.37 23.88
CA THR A 74 -5.34 2.21 22.75
C THR A 74 -6.44 2.28 21.68
N THR A 75 -7.63 2.69 22.08
CA THR A 75 -8.75 2.90 21.16
C THR A 75 -8.43 4.00 20.15
N GLY A 76 -8.83 3.80 18.89
CA GLY A 76 -8.49 4.69 17.78
C GLY A 76 -7.21 4.29 17.04
N LEU A 77 -6.58 3.16 17.38
CA LEU A 77 -5.34 2.71 16.77
C LEU A 77 -5.51 2.43 15.27
N ALA A 78 -6.60 1.77 14.87
CA ALA A 78 -6.88 1.52 13.45
C ALA A 78 -6.98 2.82 12.63
N HIS A 79 -7.64 3.85 13.18
CA HIS A 79 -7.74 5.16 12.56
C HIS A 79 -6.39 5.90 12.54
N TYR A 80 -5.58 5.75 13.59
CA TYR A 80 -4.23 6.30 13.60
C TYR A 80 -3.34 5.67 12.51
N PHE A 81 -3.41 4.34 12.34
CA PHE A 81 -2.71 3.65 11.25
C PHE A 81 -3.19 4.10 9.87
N GLU A 82 -4.48 4.38 9.69
CA GLU A 82 -4.99 4.97 8.45
C GLU A 82 -4.22 6.26 8.09
N HIS A 83 -4.03 7.18 9.04
CA HIS A 83 -3.25 8.41 8.82
C HIS A 83 -1.77 8.13 8.53
N LEU A 84 -1.17 7.12 9.18
CA LEU A 84 0.23 6.77 8.93
C LEU A 84 0.48 6.26 7.51
N MET A 85 -0.50 5.60 6.89
CA MET A 85 -0.40 5.09 5.52
C MET A 85 -0.21 6.18 4.45
N PHE A 86 -0.40 7.46 4.79
CA PHE A 86 -0.16 8.61 3.92
C PHE A 86 1.21 9.26 4.11
N LYS A 87 2.05 8.76 5.04
CA LYS A 87 3.31 9.44 5.41
C LYS A 87 4.48 9.10 4.49
N GLY A 88 4.65 7.86 4.14
CA GLY A 88 5.74 7.40 3.30
C GLY A 88 6.12 5.94 3.59
N THR A 89 7.06 5.46 2.79
CA THR A 89 7.66 4.12 2.88
C THR A 89 9.18 4.24 2.79
N GLU A 90 9.86 3.13 2.62
CA GLU A 90 11.31 3.11 2.33
C GLU A 90 11.64 3.69 0.94
N SER A 91 10.66 3.71 0.02
CA SER A 91 10.83 4.10 -1.39
C SER A 91 10.37 5.52 -1.69
N PHE A 92 9.49 6.09 -0.88
CA PHE A 92 9.02 7.47 -1.01
C PHE A 92 8.73 8.10 0.37
N GLY A 93 8.65 9.43 0.43
CA GLY A 93 8.56 10.18 1.71
C GLY A 93 9.92 10.48 2.31
N THR A 94 11.00 9.99 1.72
CA THR A 94 12.38 10.22 2.15
C THR A 94 13.29 10.55 0.96
N GLN A 95 14.28 11.41 1.19
CA GLN A 95 15.34 11.69 0.22
C GLN A 95 16.43 10.61 0.21
N ASN A 96 16.63 9.94 1.34
CA ASN A 96 17.63 8.89 1.50
C ASN A 96 17.31 8.05 2.74
N TYR A 97 16.63 6.94 2.54
CA TYR A 97 16.23 6.02 3.61
C TYR A 97 17.41 5.42 4.38
N GLU A 98 18.51 5.11 3.67
CA GLU A 98 19.72 4.55 4.29
C GLU A 98 20.32 5.47 5.36
N LEU A 99 20.23 6.79 5.17
CA LEU A 99 20.70 7.79 6.13
C LEU A 99 19.65 8.13 7.18
N GLU A 100 18.36 8.04 6.85
CA GLU A 100 17.25 8.34 7.75
C GLU A 100 17.00 7.19 8.74
N LYS A 101 17.04 5.94 8.27
CA LYS A 101 16.73 4.75 9.07
C LYS A 101 17.49 4.68 10.41
N PRO A 102 18.82 4.87 10.48
CA PRO A 102 19.53 4.83 11.74
C PRO A 102 19.05 5.88 12.76
N LEU A 103 18.57 7.04 12.29
CA LEU A 103 18.01 8.08 13.15
C LEU A 103 16.63 7.64 13.68
N MET A 104 15.80 7.04 12.83
CA MET A 104 14.50 6.49 13.23
C MET A 104 14.66 5.35 14.24
N ASP A 105 15.59 4.43 14.02
CA ASP A 105 15.89 3.36 14.95
C ASP A 105 16.37 3.92 16.33
N ALA A 106 17.17 4.98 16.31
CA ALA A 106 17.60 5.67 17.53
C ALA A 106 16.45 6.38 18.26
N ILE A 107 15.52 7.00 17.51
CA ILE A 107 14.31 7.62 18.06
C ILE A 107 13.45 6.55 18.76
N GLU A 108 13.20 5.42 18.10
CA GLU A 108 12.44 4.30 18.67
C GLU A 108 13.09 3.80 19.98
N ALA A 109 14.40 3.58 19.98
CA ALA A 109 15.14 3.16 21.16
C ALA A 109 15.00 4.17 22.33
N GLN A 110 15.01 5.47 22.06
CA GLN A 110 14.81 6.52 23.06
C GLN A 110 13.38 6.51 23.61
N PHE A 111 12.37 6.30 22.74
CA PHE A 111 10.97 6.16 23.18
C PHE A 111 10.78 4.93 24.09
N GLU A 112 11.48 3.82 23.85
CA GLU A 112 11.44 2.65 24.71
C GLU A 112 12.03 2.92 26.11
N ILE A 113 13.07 3.75 26.21
CA ILE A 113 13.61 4.22 27.48
C ILE A 113 12.62 5.18 28.16
N TYR A 114 12.11 6.16 27.41
CA TYR A 114 11.14 7.16 27.87
C TYR A 114 9.89 6.49 28.48
N ARG A 115 9.38 5.44 27.85
CA ARG A 115 8.19 4.69 28.30
C ARG A 115 8.40 4.01 29.65
N LYS A 116 9.64 3.60 29.95
CA LYS A 116 10.01 2.89 31.19
C LYS A 116 10.45 3.83 32.31
N THR A 117 10.78 5.08 31.99
CA THR A 117 11.25 6.08 32.95
C THR A 117 10.07 6.79 33.58
N THR A 118 10.07 6.89 34.91
CA THR A 118 9.01 7.56 35.70
C THR A 118 9.45 8.90 36.28
N ASP A 119 10.75 9.15 36.42
CA ASP A 119 11.29 10.43 36.89
C ASP A 119 11.10 11.53 35.84
N GLU A 120 10.51 12.63 36.23
CA GLU A 120 10.13 13.71 35.31
C GLU A 120 11.33 14.46 34.73
N ALA A 121 12.41 14.62 35.51
CA ALA A 121 13.62 15.30 35.02
C ALA A 121 14.36 14.41 34.00
N GLU A 122 14.43 13.11 34.24
CA GLU A 122 15.00 12.14 33.31
C GLU A 122 14.14 12.05 32.03
N ARG A 123 12.81 11.99 32.15
CA ARG A 123 11.88 12.01 30.99
C ARG A 123 12.11 13.24 30.12
N THR A 124 12.24 14.41 30.75
CA THR A 124 12.52 15.66 30.04
C THR A 124 13.85 15.61 29.29
N ALA A 125 14.88 15.02 29.90
CA ALA A 125 16.20 14.86 29.27
C ALA A 125 16.13 13.91 28.05
N ILE A 126 15.46 12.77 28.21
CA ILE A 126 15.27 11.78 27.12
C ILE A 126 14.49 12.41 25.97
N TYR A 127 13.41 13.18 26.25
CA TYR A 127 12.61 13.82 25.23
C TYR A 127 13.40 14.84 24.41
N LYS A 128 14.34 15.57 25.02
CA LYS A 128 15.25 16.46 24.29
C LYS A 128 16.16 15.70 23.31
N VAL A 129 16.58 14.49 23.65
CA VAL A 129 17.34 13.63 22.73
C VAL A 129 16.45 13.18 21.56
N ILE A 130 15.22 12.74 21.86
CA ILE A 130 14.23 12.35 20.83
C ILE A 130 13.98 13.53 19.87
N ASP A 131 13.76 14.72 20.41
CA ASP A 131 13.51 15.94 19.62
C ASP A 131 14.70 16.29 18.71
N SER A 132 15.90 16.19 19.23
CA SER A 132 17.14 16.42 18.44
C SER A 132 17.30 15.40 17.32
N LEU A 133 17.08 14.10 17.59
CA LEU A 133 17.14 13.05 16.58
C LEU A 133 16.03 13.21 15.53
N SER A 134 14.82 13.57 15.96
CA SER A 134 13.69 13.82 15.06
C SER A 134 13.97 15.01 14.13
N TYR A 135 14.62 16.06 14.65
CA TYR A 135 15.06 17.18 13.81
C TYR A 135 16.09 16.73 12.76
N GLU A 136 17.08 15.90 13.13
CA GLU A 136 18.04 15.37 12.15
C GLU A 136 17.37 14.48 11.10
N ALA A 137 16.45 13.59 11.51
CA ALA A 137 15.68 12.73 10.60
C ALA A 137 14.81 13.57 9.64
N SER A 138 14.18 14.63 10.12
CA SER A 138 13.32 15.49 9.31
C SER A 138 14.01 16.14 8.10
N LYS A 139 15.36 16.22 8.11
CA LYS A 139 16.13 16.74 6.97
C LYS A 139 16.07 15.82 5.74
N TYR A 140 15.75 14.56 5.94
CA TYR A 140 15.58 13.58 4.88
C TYR A 140 14.12 13.44 4.44
N ALA A 141 13.16 13.85 5.27
CA ALA A 141 11.74 13.71 4.98
C ALA A 141 11.30 14.56 3.78
N ILE A 142 10.49 13.96 2.89
CA ILE A 142 9.77 14.65 1.81
C ILE A 142 8.29 14.73 2.20
N PRO A 143 7.82 15.84 2.75
CA PRO A 143 6.44 15.95 3.20
C PRO A 143 5.44 15.80 2.06
N ASN A 144 4.36 15.05 2.32
CA ASN A 144 3.23 14.85 1.41
C ASN A 144 3.65 14.30 0.03
N GLU A 145 4.68 13.44 -0.02
CA GLU A 145 5.14 12.87 -1.30
C GLU A 145 4.10 11.93 -1.89
N TYR A 146 3.38 11.18 -1.07
CA TYR A 146 2.27 10.34 -1.54
C TYR A 146 1.24 11.15 -2.33
N ASP A 147 0.79 12.29 -1.80
CA ASP A 147 -0.17 13.16 -2.48
C ASP A 147 0.38 13.69 -3.82
N LYS A 148 1.68 14.00 -3.86
CA LYS A 148 2.36 14.43 -5.09
C LYS A 148 2.46 13.31 -6.11
N LEU A 149 2.74 12.07 -5.69
CA LEU A 149 2.76 10.89 -6.55
C LEU A 149 1.36 10.62 -7.13
N MET A 150 0.31 10.66 -6.30
CA MET A 150 -1.06 10.47 -6.73
C MET A 150 -1.50 11.57 -7.70
N ALA A 151 -1.17 12.83 -7.41
CA ALA A 151 -1.44 13.95 -8.31
C ALA A 151 -0.70 13.80 -9.65
N ALA A 152 0.55 13.33 -9.64
CA ALA A 152 1.36 13.14 -10.85
C ALA A 152 0.77 12.09 -11.81
N ILE A 153 0.11 11.06 -11.29
CA ILE A 153 -0.62 10.08 -12.11
C ILE A 153 -2.05 10.52 -12.43
N GLY A 154 -2.47 11.71 -12.03
CA GLY A 154 -3.80 12.27 -12.29
C GLY A 154 -4.90 11.64 -11.44
N ALA A 155 -4.58 11.16 -10.26
CA ALA A 155 -5.56 10.70 -9.29
C ALA A 155 -6.39 11.87 -8.76
N ASP A 156 -7.65 11.58 -8.45
CA ASP A 156 -8.61 12.49 -7.82
C ASP A 156 -9.31 11.76 -6.67
N GLY A 157 -9.83 12.50 -5.70
CA GLY A 157 -10.57 11.92 -4.58
C GLY A 157 -9.77 10.99 -3.69
N THR A 158 -8.43 11.15 -3.64
CA THR A 158 -7.57 10.41 -2.72
C THR A 158 -8.02 10.63 -1.29
N ASN A 159 -8.49 9.56 -0.63
CA ASN A 159 -9.03 9.63 0.73
C ASN A 159 -8.95 8.26 1.40
N ALA A 160 -9.31 8.21 2.68
CA ALA A 160 -9.54 6.98 3.41
C ALA A 160 -10.59 7.18 4.51
N TYR A 161 -11.11 6.08 5.03
CA TYR A 161 -11.96 6.10 6.22
C TYR A 161 -11.83 4.80 7.00
N THR A 162 -11.89 4.91 8.31
CA THR A 162 -11.90 3.78 9.24
C THR A 162 -13.30 3.61 9.84
N GLY A 163 -13.89 2.45 9.57
CA GLY A 163 -15.15 2.03 10.18
C GLY A 163 -14.93 1.08 11.36
N TYR A 164 -16.02 0.46 11.81
CA TYR A 164 -15.95 -0.52 12.88
C TYR A 164 -15.24 -1.81 12.47
N ASP A 165 -15.48 -2.29 11.25
CA ASP A 165 -15.02 -3.58 10.74
C ASP A 165 -13.82 -3.48 9.78
N MET A 166 -13.63 -2.34 9.13
CA MET A 166 -12.65 -2.19 8.06
C MET A 166 -12.14 -0.76 7.95
N THR A 167 -10.95 -0.62 7.36
CA THR A 167 -10.39 0.63 6.87
C THR A 167 -10.33 0.56 5.35
N VAL A 168 -10.80 1.60 4.66
CA VAL A 168 -10.86 1.65 3.20
C VAL A 168 -10.12 2.87 2.69
N TYR A 169 -9.25 2.66 1.71
CA TYR A 169 -8.50 3.69 0.97
C TYR A 169 -9.11 3.81 -0.42
N THR A 170 -9.37 5.02 -0.89
CA THR A 170 -10.11 5.28 -2.13
C THR A 170 -9.35 6.25 -3.01
N GLU A 171 -9.26 5.96 -4.29
CA GLU A 171 -8.73 6.84 -5.32
C GLU A 171 -9.53 6.68 -6.62
N ASN A 172 -9.70 7.79 -7.34
CA ASN A 172 -10.19 7.77 -8.70
C ASN A 172 -9.02 8.11 -9.64
N ILE A 173 -8.63 7.17 -10.50
CA ILE A 173 -7.44 7.28 -11.35
C ILE A 173 -7.76 7.18 -12.84
N PRO A 174 -7.00 7.80 -13.75
CA PRO A 174 -7.09 7.50 -15.17
C PRO A 174 -6.81 6.02 -15.46
N SER A 175 -7.59 5.39 -16.31
CA SER A 175 -7.51 3.95 -16.60
C SER A 175 -6.13 3.51 -17.12
N ASN A 176 -5.40 4.39 -17.82
CA ASN A 176 -4.05 4.14 -18.30
C ASN A 176 -2.96 4.24 -17.19
N GLN A 177 -3.33 4.60 -15.96
CA GLN A 177 -2.40 4.73 -14.83
C GLN A 177 -2.50 3.59 -13.82
N ILE A 178 -3.29 2.56 -14.11
CA ILE A 178 -3.52 1.43 -13.18
C ILE A 178 -2.20 0.75 -12.77
N GLU A 179 -1.23 0.63 -13.67
CA GLU A 179 0.07 0.02 -13.36
C GLU A 179 0.89 0.89 -12.39
N ASN A 180 0.95 2.19 -12.62
CA ASN A 180 1.65 3.12 -11.73
C ASN A 180 0.98 3.18 -10.36
N TRP A 181 -0.35 3.25 -10.34
CA TRP A 181 -1.13 3.18 -9.11
C TRP A 181 -0.84 1.88 -8.35
N ALA A 182 -0.89 0.72 -9.01
CA ALA A 182 -0.65 -0.57 -8.38
C ALA A 182 0.76 -0.68 -7.78
N LYS A 183 1.80 -0.11 -8.44
CA LYS A 183 3.17 -0.06 -7.90
C LYS A 183 3.24 0.77 -6.62
N ILE A 184 2.62 1.95 -6.60
CA ILE A 184 2.59 2.82 -5.42
C ILE A 184 1.85 2.12 -4.26
N GLN A 185 0.72 1.47 -4.55
CA GLN A 185 -0.06 0.77 -3.52
C GLN A 185 0.67 -0.48 -2.98
N ALA A 186 1.35 -1.24 -3.86
CA ALA A 186 2.12 -2.41 -3.45
C ALA A 186 3.33 -2.07 -2.54
N ASP A 187 3.81 -0.83 -2.59
CA ASP A 187 4.84 -0.33 -1.69
C ASP A 187 4.28 0.12 -0.32
N ARG A 188 2.98 0.45 -0.26
CA ARG A 188 2.27 0.87 0.97
C ARG A 188 1.71 -0.30 1.77
N PHE A 189 1.30 -1.40 1.11
CA PHE A 189 0.58 -2.54 1.68
C PHE A 189 1.36 -3.85 1.57
#